data_9d4139d02aff23105fb400ece4729d03
#
_entry.id   9d4139d02aff23105fb400ece4729d03
#
_cell.length_a   1.000
_cell.length_b   1.000
_cell.length_c   1.000
_cell.angle_alpha   90.00
_cell.angle_beta   90.00
_cell.angle_gamma   90.00
#
_symmetry.space_group_name_H-M   'P 1'
#
loop_
_entity.id
_entity.type
_entity.pdbx_description
1 polymer ?
#
loop_
_entity_poly.entity_id
_entity_poly.type
_entity_poly.pdbx_seq_one_letter_code
_entity_poly.pdbx_strand_id
1 'polypeptide(L)'
;MSQGESLFDATIATVRMLRSDFDHPGINLLVLNAEEMIVVHATAGTPIPYKNFDTSGTGGELPRDHKDHYYRMSWQRFDDGAMIVSSSGLDHKGWRLIEQNTAMRLTLADESETVVGL
;
A
#
# COMPACT_ATOMS: atom_id res chain seq x y z
N MET A 1 -21.21 1.78 5.40
CA MET A 1 -20.66 3.08 5.85
C MET A 1 -21.74 3.91 6.49
N SER A 2 -21.40 4.69 7.49
CA SER A 2 -22.35 5.64 8.06
C SER A 2 -22.67 6.74 7.04
N GLN A 3 -23.84 7.31 7.17
CA GLN A 3 -24.26 8.42 6.33
C GLN A 3 -23.34 9.62 6.52
N GLY A 4 -22.82 10.18 5.45
CA GLY A 4 -21.87 11.30 5.49
C GLY A 4 -20.40 10.91 5.62
N GLU A 5 -20.11 9.62 5.78
CA GLU A 5 -18.73 9.13 5.84
C GLU A 5 -18.29 8.64 4.46
N SER A 6 -17.14 9.13 3.98
CA SER A 6 -16.57 8.67 2.72
C SER A 6 -15.91 7.30 2.88
N LEU A 7 -15.72 6.60 1.76
CA LEU A 7 -14.95 5.36 1.77
C LEU A 7 -13.53 5.58 2.30
N PHE A 8 -12.92 6.71 1.96
CA PHE A 8 -11.59 7.07 2.43
C PHE A 8 -11.57 7.22 3.97
N ASP A 9 -12.51 7.97 4.52
CA ASP A 9 -12.60 8.17 5.96
C ASP A 9 -12.87 6.87 6.71
N ALA A 10 -13.75 6.04 6.18
CA ALA A 10 -14.06 4.72 6.75
C ALA A 10 -12.83 3.81 6.73
N THR A 11 -12.06 3.83 5.66
CA THR A 11 -10.83 3.05 5.54
C THR A 11 -9.79 3.50 6.56
N ILE A 12 -9.57 4.80 6.71
CA ILE A 12 -8.64 5.36 7.68
C ILE A 12 -9.05 4.97 9.10
N ALA A 13 -10.32 5.12 9.43
CA ALA A 13 -10.84 4.77 10.77
C ALA A 13 -10.63 3.29 11.08
N THR A 14 -10.90 2.42 10.11
CA THR A 14 -10.71 0.98 10.27
C THR A 14 -9.24 0.63 10.49
N VAL A 15 -8.34 1.21 9.71
CA VAL A 15 -6.90 0.97 9.84
C VAL A 15 -6.39 1.44 11.20
N ARG A 16 -6.81 2.62 11.65
CA ARG A 16 -6.42 3.14 12.97
C ARG A 16 -6.91 2.24 14.10
N MET A 17 -8.10 1.71 13.97
CA MET A 17 -8.65 0.75 14.94
C MET A 17 -7.81 -0.53 14.98
N LEU A 18 -7.49 -1.10 13.83
CA LEU A 18 -6.68 -2.31 13.75
C LEU A 18 -5.29 -2.10 14.34
N ARG A 19 -4.69 -0.94 14.08
CA ARG A 19 -3.36 -0.62 14.62
C ARG A 19 -3.38 -0.37 16.13
N SER A 20 -4.51 0.05 16.67
CA SER A 20 -4.71 0.22 18.11
C SER A 20 -4.90 -1.11 18.83
N ASP A 21 -5.64 -2.03 18.20
CA ASP A 21 -6.05 -3.29 18.84
C ASP A 21 -4.99 -4.40 18.71
N PHE A 22 -4.09 -4.30 17.75
CA PHE A 22 -3.09 -5.35 17.47
C PHE A 22 -1.68 -4.78 17.48
N ASP A 23 -0.73 -5.56 18.00
CA ASP A 23 0.69 -5.22 17.98
C ASP A 23 1.27 -5.43 16.58
N HIS A 24 1.87 -4.38 16.02
CA HIS A 24 2.59 -4.42 14.74
C HIS A 24 1.82 -5.09 13.59
N PRO A 25 0.55 -4.74 13.36
CA PRO A 25 -0.15 -5.28 12.21
C PRO A 25 0.41 -4.64 10.95
N GLY A 26 1.15 -5.39 10.18
CA GLY A 26 1.60 -4.92 8.86
C GLY A 26 0.39 -4.84 7.94
N ILE A 27 0.02 -3.63 7.53
CA ILE A 27 -1.16 -3.41 6.70
C ILE A 27 -0.74 -2.78 5.38
N ASN A 28 -0.89 -3.54 4.30
CA ASN A 28 -0.91 -3.03 2.93
C ASN A 28 -2.29 -3.34 2.37
N LEU A 29 -3.03 -2.31 2.02
CA LEU A 29 -4.44 -2.45 1.68
C LEU A 29 -4.76 -1.63 0.44
N LEU A 30 -5.52 -2.23 -0.46
CA LEU A 30 -6.08 -1.57 -1.63
C LEU A 30 -7.59 -1.68 -1.56
N VAL A 31 -8.27 -0.54 -1.61
CA VAL A 31 -9.74 -0.47 -1.61
C VAL A 31 -10.19 0.29 -2.85
N LEU A 32 -11.10 -0.30 -3.59
CA LEU A 32 -11.55 0.25 -4.87
C LEU A 32 -13.07 0.39 -4.90
N ASN A 33 -13.52 1.47 -5.50
CA ASN A 33 -14.89 1.57 -6.00
C ASN A 33 -14.86 2.13 -7.43
N ALA A 34 -16.01 2.50 -7.98
CA ALA A 34 -16.08 3.01 -9.36
C ALA A 34 -15.41 4.37 -9.55
N GLU A 35 -15.15 5.10 -8.49
CA GLU A 35 -14.68 6.50 -8.53
C GLU A 35 -13.25 6.67 -8.03
N GLU A 36 -12.78 5.80 -7.15
CA GLU A 36 -11.52 6.01 -6.44
C GLU A 36 -10.81 4.72 -6.09
N MET A 37 -9.50 4.83 -5.90
CA MET A 37 -8.65 3.80 -5.31
C MET A 37 -8.03 4.37 -4.04
N ILE A 38 -8.12 3.60 -2.95
CA ILE A 38 -7.52 3.96 -1.68
C ILE A 38 -6.40 2.97 -1.40
N VAL A 39 -5.21 3.51 -1.09
CA VAL A 39 -4.02 2.72 -0.82
C VAL A 39 -3.56 3.01 0.59
N VAL A 40 -3.43 1.98 1.40
CA VAL A 40 -2.89 2.11 2.75
C VAL A 40 -1.55 1.39 2.81
N HIS A 41 -0.54 2.09 3.28
CA HIS A 41 0.80 1.54 3.50
C HIS A 41 1.21 1.78 4.95
N ALA A 42 1.06 0.76 5.78
CA ALA A 42 1.27 0.85 7.22
C ALA A 42 2.00 -0.39 7.71
N THR A 43 3.25 -0.56 7.26
CA THR A 43 4.06 -1.73 7.57
C THR A 43 5.32 -1.39 8.37
N ALA A 44 5.49 -0.15 8.80
CA ALA A 44 6.64 0.27 9.59
C ALA A 44 6.73 -0.55 10.89
N GLY A 45 7.88 -1.11 11.16
CA GLY A 45 8.10 -1.96 12.34
C GLY A 45 7.65 -3.40 12.18
N THR A 46 7.01 -3.77 11.06
CA THR A 46 6.61 -5.15 10.79
C THR A 46 7.82 -5.97 10.36
N PRO A 47 8.11 -7.10 11.03
CA PRO A 47 9.27 -7.92 10.65
C PRO A 47 9.09 -8.54 9.27
N ILE A 48 10.17 -8.54 8.50
CA ILE A 48 10.21 -9.25 7.22
C ILE A 48 10.50 -10.73 7.49
N PRO A 49 9.73 -11.67 6.91
CA PRO A 49 9.88 -13.10 7.20
C PRO A 49 11.05 -13.74 6.43
N TYR A 50 12.27 -13.28 6.69
CA TYR A 50 13.46 -13.77 6.01
C TYR A 50 13.64 -15.29 6.08
N LYS A 51 13.31 -15.88 7.23
CA LYS A 51 13.43 -17.33 7.41
C LYS A 51 12.54 -18.12 6.46
N ASN A 52 11.37 -17.59 6.14
CA ASN A 52 10.45 -18.24 5.22
C ASN A 52 11.00 -18.27 3.80
N PHE A 53 11.75 -17.25 3.41
CA PHE A 53 12.41 -17.22 2.10
C PHE A 53 13.48 -18.29 1.99
N ASP A 54 14.27 -18.46 3.05
CA ASP A 54 15.36 -19.43 3.07
C ASP A 54 14.85 -20.87 3.13
N THR A 55 13.80 -21.12 3.92
CA THR A 55 13.24 -22.48 4.08
C THR A 55 12.42 -22.93 2.87
N SER A 56 11.81 -22.02 2.16
CA SER A 56 11.03 -22.36 0.96
C SER A 56 11.88 -22.62 -0.27
N GLY A 57 13.18 -22.30 -0.23
CA GLY A 57 14.08 -22.44 -1.36
C GLY A 57 13.89 -21.38 -2.45
N THR A 58 13.02 -20.42 -2.23
CA THR A 58 12.71 -19.37 -3.23
C THR A 58 13.53 -18.11 -3.04
N GLY A 59 14.29 -18.00 -1.95
CA GLY A 59 15.03 -16.79 -1.62
C GLY A 59 16.02 -16.34 -2.68
N GLY A 60 16.67 -17.29 -3.38
CA GLY A 60 17.60 -16.98 -4.46
C GLY A 60 16.94 -16.59 -5.78
N GLU A 61 15.66 -16.84 -5.93
CA GLU A 61 14.89 -16.54 -7.13
C GLU A 61 14.16 -15.19 -7.07
N LEU A 62 14.08 -14.59 -5.88
CA LEU A 62 13.40 -13.32 -5.69
C LEU A 62 14.24 -12.17 -6.24
N PRO A 63 13.61 -11.10 -6.75
CA PRO A 63 14.32 -9.88 -7.12
C PRO A 63 15.18 -9.38 -5.96
N ARG A 64 16.33 -8.78 -6.29
CA ARG A 64 17.32 -8.36 -5.30
C ARG A 64 16.74 -7.51 -4.18
N ASP A 65 15.83 -6.60 -4.51
CA ASP A 65 15.20 -5.69 -3.55
C ASP A 65 14.00 -6.29 -2.84
N HIS A 66 13.53 -7.45 -3.27
CA HIS A 66 12.31 -8.04 -2.72
C HIS A 66 12.45 -8.37 -1.24
N LYS A 67 13.60 -8.94 -0.85
CA LYS A 67 13.84 -9.29 0.56
C LYS A 67 13.91 -8.06 1.46
N ASP A 68 14.66 -7.04 1.05
CA ASP A 68 14.91 -5.86 1.86
C ASP A 68 13.75 -4.88 1.87
N HIS A 69 12.93 -4.93 0.84
CA HIS A 69 11.78 -4.03 0.66
C HIS A 69 10.47 -4.80 0.49
N TYR A 70 10.35 -5.90 1.21
CA TYR A 70 9.23 -6.85 1.05
C TYR A 70 7.86 -6.19 1.13
N TYR A 71 7.69 -5.23 2.02
CA TYR A 71 6.42 -4.54 2.20
C TYR A 71 6.32 -3.22 1.46
N ARG A 72 7.32 -2.86 0.67
CA ARG A 72 7.33 -1.60 -0.06
C ARG A 72 6.17 -1.54 -1.05
N MET A 73 5.51 -0.39 -1.10
CA MET A 73 4.49 -0.10 -2.10
C MET A 73 4.92 1.05 -3.00
N SER A 74 4.57 0.96 -4.26
CA SER A 74 4.85 1.97 -5.27
C SER A 74 3.66 2.14 -6.19
N TRP A 75 3.57 3.27 -6.86
CA TRP A 75 2.52 3.52 -7.83
C TRP A 75 3.04 4.28 -9.04
N GLN A 76 2.31 4.17 -10.13
CA GLN A 76 2.61 4.89 -11.37
C GLN A 76 1.33 5.26 -12.08
N ARG A 77 1.29 6.47 -12.63
CA ARG A 77 0.22 6.92 -13.50
C ARG A 77 0.74 6.95 -14.94
N PHE A 78 -0.03 6.42 -15.85
CA PHE A 78 0.31 6.38 -17.28
C PHE A 78 -0.40 7.49 -18.04
N ASP A 79 0.08 7.79 -19.27
CA ASP A 79 -0.42 8.89 -20.09
C ASP A 79 -1.92 8.74 -20.45
N ASP A 80 -2.42 7.51 -20.53
CA ASP A 80 -3.82 7.22 -20.80
C ASP A 80 -4.73 7.35 -19.58
N GLY A 81 -4.18 7.77 -18.46
CA GLY A 81 -4.93 7.89 -17.18
C GLY A 81 -4.93 6.64 -16.33
N ALA A 82 -4.41 5.52 -16.82
CA ALA A 82 -4.32 4.30 -16.03
C ALA A 82 -3.37 4.49 -14.85
N MET A 83 -3.68 3.82 -13.73
CA MET A 83 -2.85 3.82 -12.54
C MET A 83 -2.60 2.40 -12.09
N ILE A 84 -1.36 2.12 -11.70
CA ILE A 84 -0.98 0.82 -11.14
C ILE A 84 -0.33 1.05 -9.79
N VAL A 85 -0.77 0.29 -8.80
CA VAL A 85 -0.15 0.22 -7.47
C VAL A 85 0.41 -1.19 -7.31
N SER A 86 1.64 -1.28 -6.86
CA SER A 86 2.31 -2.56 -6.67
C SER A 86 2.92 -2.64 -5.28
N SER A 87 2.83 -3.82 -4.67
CA SER A 87 3.37 -4.05 -3.33
C SER A 87 4.85 -4.42 -3.31
N SER A 88 5.44 -4.79 -4.43
CA SER A 88 6.88 -5.12 -4.49
C SER A 88 7.32 -5.45 -5.91
N GLY A 89 8.64 -5.53 -6.10
CA GLY A 89 9.23 -6.21 -7.25
C GLY A 89 9.39 -5.41 -8.53
N LEU A 90 9.07 -4.14 -8.54
CA LEU A 90 9.17 -3.32 -9.75
C LEU A 90 10.15 -2.18 -9.55
N ASP A 91 11.32 -2.31 -10.16
CA ASP A 91 12.41 -1.32 -10.09
C ASP A 91 12.51 -0.49 -11.37
N HIS A 92 11.40 -0.22 -12.02
CA HIS A 92 11.39 0.56 -13.24
C HIS A 92 11.30 2.05 -12.97
N LYS A 93 11.86 2.84 -13.88
CA LYS A 93 11.74 4.29 -13.84
C LYS A 93 10.27 4.70 -13.89
N GLY A 94 9.94 5.77 -13.16
CA GLY A 94 8.59 6.30 -13.13
C GLY A 94 7.73 5.81 -11.98
N TRP A 95 8.19 4.84 -11.22
CA TRP A 95 7.49 4.40 -10.02
C TRP A 95 7.76 5.35 -8.86
N ARG A 96 6.71 5.75 -8.20
CA ARG A 96 6.77 6.60 -7.00
C ARG A 96 6.54 5.75 -5.77
N LEU A 97 7.39 5.91 -4.77
CA LEU A 97 7.22 5.22 -3.50
C LEU A 97 6.04 5.81 -2.73
N ILE A 98 5.25 4.94 -2.12
CA ILE A 98 4.21 5.35 -1.18
C ILE A 98 4.83 5.38 0.21
N GLU A 99 4.70 6.51 0.90
CA GLU A 99 5.28 6.68 2.22
C GLU A 99 4.64 5.75 3.25
N GLN A 100 5.43 5.35 4.24
CA GLN A 100 4.94 4.56 5.35
C GLN A 100 3.97 5.35 6.22
N ASN A 101 3.03 4.63 6.82
CA ASN A 101 2.03 5.17 7.73
C ASN A 101 1.15 6.22 7.07
N THR A 102 0.78 5.97 5.82
CA THR A 102 -0.10 6.86 5.07
C THR A 102 -1.28 6.11 4.44
N ALA A 103 -2.37 6.84 4.25
CA ALA A 103 -3.46 6.44 3.39
C ALA A 103 -3.53 7.44 2.23
N MET A 104 -3.57 6.93 1.00
CA MET A 104 -3.61 7.74 -0.20
C MET A 104 -4.90 7.46 -0.95
N ARG A 105 -5.57 8.51 -1.37
CA ARG A 105 -6.76 8.44 -2.21
C ARG A 105 -6.43 8.94 -3.61
N LEU A 106 -6.69 8.12 -4.60
CA LEU A 106 -6.52 8.44 -6.01
C LEU A 106 -7.90 8.46 -6.66
N THR A 107 -8.29 9.61 -7.18
CA THR A 107 -9.57 9.73 -7.88
C THR A 107 -9.37 9.56 -9.37
N LEU A 108 -10.27 8.80 -10.00
CA LEU A 108 -10.14 8.45 -11.41
C LEU A 108 -10.58 9.59 -12.34
N ALA A 109 -11.64 10.31 -11.95
CA ALA A 109 -12.25 11.31 -12.83
C ALA A 109 -11.39 12.55 -13.03
N ASP A 110 -10.80 13.08 -11.96
CA ASP A 110 -10.03 14.34 -12.01
C ASP A 110 -8.52 14.15 -11.76
N GLU A 111 -8.10 12.89 -11.64
CA GLU A 111 -6.69 12.51 -11.39
C GLU A 111 -6.09 13.12 -10.12
N SER A 112 -6.91 13.47 -9.15
CA SER A 112 -6.44 14.05 -7.90
C SER A 112 -5.86 13.00 -6.96
N GLU A 113 -4.94 13.46 -6.11
CA GLU A 113 -4.28 12.65 -5.10
C GLU A 113 -4.43 13.34 -3.74
N THR A 114 -4.80 12.55 -2.74
CA THR A 114 -4.86 13.04 -1.35
C THR A 114 -4.10 12.07 -0.47
N VAL A 115 -3.19 12.57 0.36
CA VAL A 115 -2.39 11.74 1.27
C VAL A 115 -2.63 12.20 2.70
N VAL A 116 -2.93 11.24 3.56
CA VAL A 116 -3.20 11.50 4.99
C VAL A 116 -2.27 10.62 5.82
N GLY A 117 -1.63 11.21 6.82
CA GLY A 117 -0.86 10.45 7.81
C GLY A 117 -1.77 9.63 8.72
N LEU A 118 -1.35 8.44 9.05
CA LEU A 118 -2.11 7.55 9.93
C LEU A 118 -1.72 7.69 11.40
#